data_560029baee4f00c4e227290dfe6312ad
#
_entry.id   560029baee4f00c4e227290dfe6312ad
#
_cell.length_a   1.000
_cell.length_b   1.000
_cell.length_c   1.000
_cell.angle_alpha   90.00
_cell.angle_beta   90.00
_cell.angle_gamma   90.00
#
_symmetry.space_group_name_H-M   'P 1'
#
loop_
_entity.id
_entity.type
_entity.pdbx_description
1 polymer ?
#
loop_
_entity_poly.entity_id
_entity_poly.type
_entity_poly.pdbx_seq_one_letter_code
_entity_poly.pdbx_strand_id
1 'polypeptide(L)'
;MKKTVLIVIDGLGLREQTQGNAFALANTPTFDNLFANYPNSLIQASGQYVGLPAGQMGNSEVGHLNIGAGTVVYTGLSLIQKALDDNTFKSNEAFETAFDDVKKNNSTLHLMGLLSPGGVHSLENHLFELIEAAHEHGVKNVLVHVFGDGRDVAPKSIISSLEKLVALCDKYGYHIASISGRFYAMDRDSMFDRVDKAYDAILGLSDVKFNNVIDYVNKQYAEGITDEFFVPAINETLPKSYFVKDHDSIIFFNFRPDRARQLTHLFIGSPLYPNKPAHLVVINKFVSMMKYEGIDTIVAFKEMEINMPIGRVLELANLNQLRIAETQKYAHVTYFMDGGNDIEFKNSKRIMVDSLKVESYADAPEMSAEGITDKLLENGLNYDVTIMNYANPDMVGHTGNLKSTIKAVEFLDSQIKRVLEWAEANDVTIFITADHGNAEITEDENGKSATKHTSSPVMLICTDKNVKVKNGKLANIAPTVLDYINIAKPKEMDEESLLLK
;
A
#
# COMPACT_ATOMS: atom_id res chain seq x y z
N MET A 1 -15.82 27.43 -19.89
CA MET A 1 -14.98 26.70 -18.94
C MET A 1 -13.52 27.06 -19.23
N LYS A 2 -12.74 27.42 -18.25
CA LYS A 2 -11.30 27.67 -18.44
C LYS A 2 -10.58 26.34 -18.63
N LYS A 3 -9.65 26.29 -19.59
CA LYS A 3 -8.75 25.15 -19.75
C LYS A 3 -7.86 25.04 -18.51
N THR A 4 -7.59 23.82 -18.06
CA THR A 4 -6.91 23.59 -16.80
C THR A 4 -5.78 22.58 -16.97
N VAL A 5 -4.62 22.86 -16.41
CA VAL A 5 -3.48 21.95 -16.37
C VAL A 5 -3.19 21.56 -14.92
N LEU A 6 -3.14 20.29 -14.62
CA LEU A 6 -2.62 19.75 -13.36
C LEU A 6 -1.20 19.25 -13.60
N ILE A 7 -0.23 19.88 -12.96
CA ILE A 7 1.18 19.50 -12.97
C ILE A 7 1.49 18.76 -11.67
N VAL A 8 1.96 17.53 -11.78
CA VAL A 8 2.52 16.78 -10.67
C VAL A 8 4.05 16.81 -10.81
N ILE A 9 4.71 17.39 -9.83
CA ILE A 9 6.18 17.42 -9.76
C ILE A 9 6.62 16.28 -8.85
N ASP A 10 7.03 15.18 -9.46
CA ASP A 10 7.35 13.96 -8.75
C ASP A 10 8.50 14.17 -7.75
N GLY A 11 8.28 13.79 -6.50
CA GLY A 11 9.30 13.81 -5.46
C GLY A 11 9.69 15.20 -4.94
N LEU A 12 8.86 16.25 -5.12
CA LEU A 12 9.19 17.60 -4.63
C LEU A 12 8.44 17.92 -3.33
N GLY A 13 9.02 17.52 -2.20
CA GLY A 13 8.52 17.84 -0.87
C GLY A 13 8.90 19.25 -0.39
N LEU A 14 8.21 19.70 0.65
CA LEU A 14 8.47 20.99 1.30
C LEU A 14 9.08 20.78 2.70
N ARG A 15 10.20 21.44 2.95
CA ARG A 15 10.90 21.40 4.24
C ARG A 15 11.60 22.75 4.49
N GLU A 16 11.53 23.23 5.74
CA GLU A 16 12.15 24.52 6.10
C GLU A 16 13.67 24.44 6.22
N GLN A 17 14.23 23.29 6.65
CA GLN A 17 15.67 23.13 6.79
C GLN A 17 16.34 23.10 5.43
N THR A 18 17.48 23.79 5.32
CA THR A 18 18.26 23.90 4.08
C THR A 18 19.31 22.81 3.90
N GLN A 19 19.79 22.19 4.99
CA GLN A 19 20.80 21.12 4.91
C GLN A 19 20.24 19.94 4.10
N GLY A 20 20.95 19.55 3.05
CA GLY A 20 20.54 18.46 2.15
C GLY A 20 19.23 18.71 1.40
N ASN A 21 18.72 19.94 1.40
CA ASN A 21 17.48 20.32 0.76
C ASN A 21 17.76 20.95 -0.59
N ALA A 22 17.65 20.14 -1.66
CA ALA A 22 17.94 20.61 -3.01
C ALA A 22 16.97 21.72 -3.45
N PHE A 23 15.71 21.68 -3.04
CA PHE A 23 14.73 22.71 -3.40
C PHE A 23 15.05 24.05 -2.72
N ALA A 24 15.34 24.03 -1.41
CA ALA A 24 15.66 25.26 -0.67
C ALA A 24 17.02 25.88 -1.07
N LEU A 25 17.93 25.09 -1.66
CA LEU A 25 19.27 25.56 -2.10
C LEU A 25 19.32 25.94 -3.58
N ALA A 26 18.33 25.54 -4.36
CA ALA A 26 18.22 25.86 -5.77
C ALA A 26 17.82 27.31 -6.00
N ASN A 27 18.27 27.90 -7.10
CA ASN A 27 17.81 29.22 -7.56
C ASN A 27 16.49 29.04 -8.34
N THR A 28 15.36 29.28 -7.69
CA THR A 28 14.02 29.02 -8.19
C THR A 28 13.11 30.26 -8.23
N PRO A 29 13.46 31.28 -9.01
CA PRO A 29 12.72 32.56 -9.01
C PRO A 29 11.26 32.41 -9.44
N THR A 30 10.92 31.38 -10.23
CA THR A 30 9.54 31.10 -10.64
C THR A 30 8.72 30.54 -9.49
N PHE A 31 9.25 29.56 -8.75
CA PHE A 31 8.59 29.02 -7.56
C PHE A 31 8.50 30.08 -6.46
N ASP A 32 9.54 30.91 -6.26
CA ASP A 32 9.52 32.00 -5.30
C ASP A 32 8.36 32.97 -5.59
N ASN A 33 8.18 33.31 -6.87
CA ASN A 33 7.06 34.15 -7.29
C ASN A 33 5.71 33.46 -7.10
N LEU A 34 5.61 32.14 -7.38
CA LEU A 34 4.39 31.36 -7.20
C LEU A 34 3.97 31.33 -5.72
N PHE A 35 4.89 31.02 -4.82
CA PHE A 35 4.60 30.99 -3.38
C PHE A 35 4.25 32.36 -2.81
N ALA A 36 4.89 33.43 -3.30
CA ALA A 36 4.66 34.77 -2.80
C ALA A 36 3.37 35.40 -3.30
N ASN A 37 2.94 35.10 -4.53
CA ASN A 37 1.93 35.89 -5.23
C ASN A 37 0.69 35.12 -5.67
N TYR A 38 0.64 33.78 -5.48
CA TYR A 38 -0.48 32.93 -5.90
C TYR A 38 -1.04 32.12 -4.73
N PRO A 39 -2.34 31.78 -4.77
CA PRO A 39 -2.94 30.87 -3.80
C PRO A 39 -2.16 29.57 -3.69
N ASN A 40 -1.71 29.24 -2.49
CA ASN A 40 -0.99 28.00 -2.22
C ASN A 40 -1.35 27.41 -0.85
N SER A 41 -1.13 26.12 -0.68
CA SER A 41 -1.39 25.40 0.55
C SER A 41 -0.51 24.17 0.70
N LEU A 42 -0.45 23.61 1.91
CA LEU A 42 0.26 22.39 2.23
C LEU A 42 -0.65 21.17 2.05
N ILE A 43 -0.11 20.13 1.41
CA ILE A 43 -0.79 18.89 1.12
C ILE A 43 -0.04 17.74 1.78
N GLN A 44 -0.72 16.96 2.60
CA GLN A 44 -0.18 15.75 3.19
C GLN A 44 -0.06 14.65 2.13
N ALA A 45 1.12 14.04 2.03
CA ALA A 45 1.48 13.08 0.96
C ALA A 45 2.09 11.78 1.49
N SER A 46 1.90 11.46 2.77
CA SER A 46 2.51 10.28 3.41
C SER A 46 1.63 9.69 4.51
N GLY A 47 1.98 8.50 4.96
CA GLY A 47 1.31 7.82 6.08
C GLY A 47 -0.21 7.70 5.88
N GLN A 48 -0.97 7.86 6.93
CA GLN A 48 -2.43 7.69 6.94
C GLN A 48 -3.16 8.60 5.93
N TYR A 49 -2.58 9.74 5.59
CA TYR A 49 -3.19 10.70 4.65
C TYR A 49 -3.27 10.18 3.21
N VAL A 50 -2.51 9.12 2.91
CA VAL A 50 -2.49 8.48 1.59
C VAL A 50 -2.79 6.98 1.66
N GLY A 51 -3.35 6.50 2.78
CA GLY A 51 -3.71 5.11 2.98
C GLY A 51 -2.53 4.17 3.28
N LEU A 52 -1.42 4.71 3.76
CA LEU A 52 -0.25 3.96 4.22
C LEU A 52 -0.20 3.92 5.76
N PRO A 53 0.54 2.99 6.37
CA PRO A 53 0.80 2.99 7.80
C PRO A 53 1.38 4.31 8.30
N ALA A 54 1.09 4.67 9.56
CA ALA A 54 1.60 5.88 10.19
C ALA A 54 3.13 5.95 10.11
N GLY A 55 3.67 7.11 9.69
CA GLY A 55 5.12 7.34 9.53
C GLY A 55 5.74 6.73 8.27
N GLN A 56 4.99 5.99 7.46
CA GLN A 56 5.49 5.49 6.18
C GLN A 56 5.51 6.61 5.14
N MET A 57 6.65 6.77 4.43
CA MET A 57 6.80 7.73 3.35
C MET A 57 5.90 7.40 2.17
N GLY A 58 5.42 8.43 1.47
CA GLY A 58 4.71 8.30 0.21
C GLY A 58 5.57 7.71 -0.91
N ASN A 59 4.95 7.41 -2.02
CA ASN A 59 5.60 6.99 -3.24
C ASN A 59 4.74 7.36 -4.45
N SER A 60 5.32 7.30 -5.65
CA SER A 60 4.65 7.78 -6.86
C SER A 60 3.37 7.00 -7.20
N GLU A 61 3.35 5.68 -6.97
CA GLU A 61 2.16 4.85 -7.23
C GLU A 61 0.99 5.28 -6.36
N VAL A 62 1.21 5.29 -5.03
CA VAL A 62 0.19 5.67 -4.04
C VAL A 62 -0.20 7.14 -4.20
N GLY A 63 0.76 8.04 -4.45
CA GLY A 63 0.49 9.47 -4.63
C GLY A 63 -0.44 9.74 -5.80
N HIS A 64 -0.10 9.24 -7.00
CA HIS A 64 -0.92 9.42 -8.19
C HIS A 64 -2.28 8.72 -8.08
N LEU A 65 -2.32 7.54 -7.44
CA LEU A 65 -3.56 6.82 -7.18
C LEU A 65 -4.53 7.65 -6.33
N ASN A 66 -4.06 8.24 -5.23
CA ASN A 66 -4.87 9.09 -4.37
C ASN A 66 -5.32 10.38 -5.07
N ILE A 67 -4.41 11.03 -5.83
CA ILE A 67 -4.75 12.22 -6.63
C ILE A 67 -5.89 11.91 -7.59
N GLY A 68 -5.81 10.80 -8.33
CA GLY A 68 -6.79 10.44 -9.35
C GLY A 68 -8.10 9.91 -8.80
N ALA A 69 -8.05 9.19 -7.67
CA ALA A 69 -9.22 8.56 -7.04
C ALA A 69 -10.14 9.56 -6.33
N GLY A 70 -9.60 10.71 -5.84
CA GLY A 70 -10.38 11.66 -5.06
C GLY A 70 -10.86 11.12 -3.71
N THR A 71 -10.24 10.05 -3.24
CA THR A 71 -10.46 9.39 -1.95
C THR A 71 -9.15 8.80 -1.45
N VAL A 72 -9.01 8.60 -0.14
CA VAL A 72 -7.82 7.89 0.40
C VAL A 72 -7.93 6.41 0.10
N VAL A 73 -6.98 5.90 -0.67
CA VAL A 73 -6.97 4.48 -1.07
C VAL A 73 -6.16 3.66 -0.10
N TYR A 74 -6.83 2.93 0.76
CA TYR A 74 -6.20 2.01 1.71
C TYR A 74 -5.95 0.65 1.05
N THR A 75 -4.74 0.10 1.25
CA THR A 75 -4.34 -1.20 0.72
C THR A 75 -3.66 -2.04 1.80
N GLY A 76 -3.73 -3.37 1.69
CA GLY A 76 -3.00 -4.29 2.56
C GLY A 76 -3.17 -3.98 4.04
N LEU A 77 -2.05 -3.79 4.75
CA LEU A 77 -2.03 -3.56 6.20
C LEU A 77 -2.83 -2.30 6.62
N SER A 78 -2.77 -1.23 5.85
CA SER A 78 -3.45 0.02 6.21
C SER A 78 -4.98 -0.09 6.13
N LEU A 79 -5.49 -0.91 5.21
CA LEU A 79 -6.93 -1.21 5.14
C LEU A 79 -7.41 -1.96 6.40
N ILE A 80 -6.63 -2.92 6.85
CA ILE A 80 -6.93 -3.67 8.08
C ILE A 80 -6.83 -2.77 9.30
N GLN A 81 -5.77 -1.93 9.37
CA GLN A 81 -5.59 -0.98 10.47
C GLN A 81 -6.75 0.03 10.53
N LYS A 82 -7.22 0.52 9.38
CA LYS A 82 -8.41 1.37 9.33
C LYS A 82 -9.63 0.67 9.93
N ALA A 83 -9.85 -0.61 9.63
CA ALA A 83 -10.96 -1.36 10.20
C ALA A 83 -10.84 -1.51 11.74
N LEU A 84 -9.61 -1.64 12.26
CA LEU A 84 -9.37 -1.63 13.70
C LEU A 84 -9.66 -0.27 14.32
N ASP A 85 -9.18 0.81 13.72
CA ASP A 85 -9.37 2.19 14.19
C ASP A 85 -10.86 2.59 14.17
N ASP A 86 -11.61 2.15 13.17
CA ASP A 86 -13.04 2.38 13.01
C ASP A 86 -13.91 1.40 13.83
N ASN A 87 -13.31 0.46 14.58
CA ASN A 87 -13.99 -0.61 15.32
C ASN A 87 -14.90 -1.51 14.45
N THR A 88 -14.56 -1.69 13.17
CA THR A 88 -15.31 -2.55 12.23
C THR A 88 -14.64 -3.91 12.00
N PHE A 89 -13.43 -4.11 12.50
CA PHE A 89 -12.67 -5.35 12.31
C PHE A 89 -13.43 -6.58 12.83
N LYS A 90 -13.94 -6.52 14.06
CA LYS A 90 -14.62 -7.65 14.72
C LYS A 90 -15.97 -8.00 14.10
N SER A 91 -16.62 -7.05 13.41
CA SER A 91 -17.89 -7.23 12.70
C SER A 91 -17.70 -7.43 11.18
N ASN A 92 -16.54 -7.93 10.77
CA ASN A 92 -16.28 -8.23 9.36
C ASN A 92 -17.09 -9.45 8.90
N GLU A 93 -17.89 -9.30 7.84
CA GLU A 93 -18.80 -10.31 7.33
C GLU A 93 -18.12 -11.66 7.00
N ALA A 94 -16.86 -11.66 6.57
CA ALA A 94 -16.13 -12.88 6.27
C ALA A 94 -15.79 -13.65 7.55
N PHE A 95 -15.43 -12.95 8.63
CA PHE A 95 -15.20 -13.58 9.93
C PHE A 95 -16.49 -14.10 10.51
N GLU A 96 -17.56 -13.31 10.51
CA GLU A 96 -18.89 -13.74 10.97
C GLU A 96 -19.37 -14.97 10.21
N THR A 97 -19.14 -15.03 8.88
CA THR A 97 -19.47 -16.21 8.06
C THR A 97 -18.77 -17.48 8.57
N ALA A 98 -17.49 -17.40 8.96
CA ALA A 98 -16.76 -18.54 9.53
C ALA A 98 -17.24 -18.86 10.96
N PHE A 99 -17.49 -17.83 11.79
CA PHE A 99 -17.98 -18.01 13.16
C PHE A 99 -19.37 -18.66 13.18
N ASP A 100 -20.28 -18.22 12.34
CA ASP A 100 -21.63 -18.78 12.25
C ASP A 100 -21.61 -20.22 11.71
N ASP A 101 -20.73 -20.51 10.75
CA ASP A 101 -20.57 -21.87 10.21
C ASP A 101 -20.15 -22.85 11.31
N VAL A 102 -19.10 -22.54 12.08
CA VAL A 102 -18.63 -23.43 13.15
C VAL A 102 -19.62 -23.57 14.29
N LYS A 103 -20.37 -22.53 14.62
CA LYS A 103 -21.44 -22.57 15.63
C LYS A 103 -22.58 -23.47 15.17
N LYS A 104 -23.03 -23.29 13.91
CA LYS A 104 -24.13 -24.06 13.31
C LYS A 104 -23.80 -25.54 13.23
N ASN A 105 -22.56 -25.87 12.84
CA ASN A 105 -22.14 -27.25 12.61
C ASN A 105 -21.49 -27.89 13.84
N ASN A 106 -21.35 -27.17 14.95
CA ASN A 106 -20.61 -27.60 16.15
C ASN A 106 -19.19 -28.10 15.79
N SER A 107 -18.53 -27.41 14.86
CA SER A 107 -17.19 -27.72 14.39
C SER A 107 -16.16 -26.78 15.02
N THR A 108 -14.92 -26.77 14.53
CA THR A 108 -13.82 -26.02 15.10
C THR A 108 -13.42 -24.87 14.17
N LEU A 109 -13.11 -23.72 14.76
CA LEU A 109 -12.46 -22.62 14.08
C LEU A 109 -10.94 -22.73 14.24
N HIS A 110 -10.22 -22.71 13.13
CA HIS A 110 -8.76 -22.70 13.10
C HIS A 110 -8.24 -21.35 12.65
N LEU A 111 -7.41 -20.72 13.47
CA LEU A 111 -6.69 -19.50 13.13
C LEU A 111 -5.24 -19.86 12.82
N MET A 112 -4.76 -19.58 11.61
CA MET A 112 -3.38 -19.90 11.23
C MET A 112 -2.67 -18.71 10.61
N GLY A 113 -1.36 -18.61 10.84
CA GLY A 113 -0.55 -17.55 10.26
C GLY A 113 0.71 -17.21 11.04
N LEU A 114 1.42 -16.20 10.55
CA LEU A 114 2.69 -15.74 11.09
C LEU A 114 2.46 -14.90 12.37
N LEU A 115 2.92 -15.40 13.50
CA LEU A 115 2.89 -14.64 14.77
C LEU A 115 4.10 -13.70 14.82
N SER A 116 3.89 -12.45 14.42
CA SER A 116 4.97 -11.47 14.29
C SER A 116 4.48 -10.04 14.56
N PRO A 117 5.26 -9.23 15.27
CA PRO A 117 5.03 -7.79 15.37
C PRO A 117 5.57 -7.01 14.17
N GLY A 118 6.21 -7.67 13.18
CA GLY A 118 6.96 -7.03 12.09
C GLY A 118 6.09 -6.36 11.01
N GLY A 119 4.81 -6.74 10.88
CA GLY A 119 3.88 -6.10 9.95
C GLY A 119 4.20 -6.27 8.46
N VAL A 120 4.98 -7.31 8.06
CA VAL A 120 5.37 -7.56 6.67
C VAL A 120 4.40 -8.53 5.98
N HIS A 121 4.07 -9.65 6.60
CA HIS A 121 3.13 -10.66 6.08
C HIS A 121 1.85 -10.74 6.93
N SER A 122 1.97 -10.45 8.20
CA SER A 122 0.92 -10.44 9.21
C SER A 122 1.27 -9.45 10.31
N LEU A 123 0.34 -9.23 11.23
CA LEU A 123 0.58 -8.50 12.46
C LEU A 123 -0.07 -9.26 13.62
N GLU A 124 0.68 -9.51 14.71
CA GLU A 124 0.20 -10.31 15.88
C GLU A 124 -1.12 -9.77 16.45
N ASN A 125 -1.30 -8.42 16.42
CA ASN A 125 -2.53 -7.79 16.88
C ASN A 125 -3.77 -8.26 16.12
N HIS A 126 -3.65 -8.54 14.81
CA HIS A 126 -4.78 -9.06 14.02
C HIS A 126 -5.25 -10.42 14.52
N LEU A 127 -4.32 -11.30 14.94
CA LEU A 127 -4.67 -12.58 15.56
C LEU A 127 -5.35 -12.36 16.90
N PHE A 128 -4.84 -11.45 17.73
CA PHE A 128 -5.44 -11.17 19.05
C PHE A 128 -6.87 -10.65 18.92
N GLU A 129 -7.11 -9.72 18.01
CA GLU A 129 -8.44 -9.20 17.70
C GLU A 129 -9.38 -10.28 17.11
N LEU A 130 -8.85 -11.21 16.27
CA LEU A 130 -9.64 -12.36 15.79
C LEU A 130 -10.06 -13.30 16.90
N ILE A 131 -9.18 -13.58 17.87
CA ILE A 131 -9.49 -14.41 19.03
C ILE A 131 -10.58 -13.75 19.87
N GLU A 132 -10.47 -12.44 20.12
CA GLU A 132 -11.50 -11.69 20.85
C GLU A 132 -12.82 -11.66 20.09
N ALA A 133 -12.79 -11.40 18.77
CA ALA A 133 -13.98 -11.43 17.92
C ALA A 133 -14.69 -12.80 17.96
N ALA A 134 -13.94 -13.90 17.85
CA ALA A 134 -14.50 -15.24 17.93
C ALA A 134 -15.16 -15.49 19.31
N HIS A 135 -14.54 -15.03 20.40
CA HIS A 135 -15.12 -15.14 21.74
C HIS A 135 -16.40 -14.30 21.89
N GLU A 136 -16.37 -13.03 21.51
CA GLU A 136 -17.52 -12.13 21.54
C GLU A 136 -18.69 -12.67 20.71
N HIS A 137 -18.40 -13.37 19.60
CA HIS A 137 -19.39 -14.02 18.74
C HIS A 137 -19.88 -15.37 19.29
N GLY A 138 -19.31 -15.85 20.38
CA GLY A 138 -19.72 -17.08 21.07
C GLY A 138 -19.18 -18.37 20.44
N VAL A 139 -18.08 -18.32 19.70
CA VAL A 139 -17.39 -19.52 19.18
C VAL A 139 -16.76 -20.28 20.34
N LYS A 140 -17.10 -21.57 20.46
CA LYS A 140 -16.66 -22.39 21.60
C LYS A 140 -15.27 -22.99 21.43
N ASN A 141 -14.96 -23.45 20.22
CA ASN A 141 -13.73 -24.17 19.92
C ASN A 141 -12.88 -23.36 18.93
N VAL A 142 -11.80 -22.76 19.41
CA VAL A 142 -10.82 -22.04 18.59
C VAL A 142 -9.43 -22.63 18.83
N LEU A 143 -8.77 -23.03 17.77
CA LEU A 143 -7.43 -23.60 17.75
C LEU A 143 -6.50 -22.67 16.94
N VAL A 144 -5.32 -22.39 17.47
CA VAL A 144 -4.34 -21.52 16.82
C VAL A 144 -3.15 -22.35 16.30
N HIS A 145 -2.79 -22.14 15.04
CA HIS A 145 -1.63 -22.73 14.39
C HIS A 145 -0.61 -21.61 14.13
N VAL A 146 0.44 -21.59 14.92
CA VAL A 146 1.45 -20.51 14.94
C VAL A 146 2.54 -20.77 13.91
N PHE A 147 2.89 -19.72 13.13
CA PHE A 147 4.12 -19.74 12.31
C PHE A 147 5.12 -18.76 12.91
N GLY A 148 6.36 -19.22 13.14
CA GLY A 148 7.46 -18.40 13.64
C GLY A 148 8.10 -17.58 12.54
N ASP A 149 8.48 -16.33 12.83
CA ASP A 149 9.06 -15.39 11.87
C ASP A 149 10.59 -15.49 11.78
N GLY A 150 11.32 -14.81 12.66
CA GLY A 150 12.78 -14.81 12.70
C GLY A 150 13.52 -14.29 11.47
N ARG A 151 12.79 -13.69 10.50
CA ARG A 151 13.33 -13.14 9.25
C ARG A 151 13.00 -11.66 9.07
N ASP A 152 11.74 -11.27 9.29
CA ASP A 152 11.30 -9.88 9.23
C ASP A 152 11.47 -9.19 10.59
N VAL A 153 11.72 -9.97 11.64
CA VAL A 153 12.09 -9.58 13.00
C VAL A 153 13.33 -10.35 13.45
N ALA A 154 13.83 -10.08 14.66
CA ALA A 154 15.01 -10.76 15.18
C ALA A 154 14.86 -12.29 15.19
N PRO A 155 15.94 -13.05 14.89
CA PRO A 155 15.87 -14.50 14.68
C PRO A 155 15.32 -15.32 15.87
N LYS A 156 15.40 -14.79 17.09
CA LYS A 156 14.91 -15.41 18.33
C LYS A 156 14.08 -14.40 19.12
N SER A 157 12.87 -14.10 18.68
CA SER A 157 12.04 -13.02 19.23
C SER A 157 10.59 -13.41 19.55
N ILE A 158 10.14 -14.60 19.15
CA ILE A 158 8.72 -14.98 19.20
C ILE A 158 8.18 -15.14 20.65
N ILE A 159 9.04 -15.37 21.65
CA ILE A 159 8.59 -15.69 23.03
C ILE A 159 7.62 -14.65 23.57
N SER A 160 7.94 -13.36 23.43
CA SER A 160 7.06 -12.30 23.95
C SER A 160 5.67 -12.29 23.30
N SER A 161 5.59 -12.60 22.01
CA SER A 161 4.32 -12.74 21.27
C SER A 161 3.56 -14.00 21.67
N LEU A 162 4.29 -15.11 21.91
CA LEU A 162 3.70 -16.36 22.40
C LEU A 162 3.14 -16.21 23.82
N GLU A 163 3.83 -15.53 24.72
CA GLU A 163 3.34 -15.29 26.09
C GLU A 163 2.01 -14.54 26.08
N LYS A 164 1.87 -13.50 25.22
CA LYS A 164 0.61 -12.79 25.03
C LYS A 164 -0.48 -13.71 24.47
N LEU A 165 -0.13 -14.51 23.48
CA LEU A 165 -1.07 -15.44 22.84
C LEU A 165 -1.54 -16.52 23.81
N VAL A 166 -0.64 -17.12 24.59
CA VAL A 166 -0.96 -18.11 25.63
C VAL A 166 -1.92 -17.51 26.66
N ALA A 167 -1.60 -16.32 27.20
CA ALA A 167 -2.46 -15.65 28.15
C ALA A 167 -3.86 -15.35 27.60
N LEU A 168 -3.96 -14.99 26.32
CA LEU A 168 -5.23 -14.72 25.65
C LEU A 168 -6.03 -16.02 25.42
N CYS A 169 -5.37 -17.08 24.98
CA CYS A 169 -5.97 -18.40 24.82
C CYS A 169 -6.51 -18.94 26.14
N ASP A 170 -5.70 -18.87 27.19
CA ASP A 170 -6.09 -19.32 28.55
C ASP A 170 -7.32 -18.56 29.08
N LYS A 171 -7.36 -17.25 28.85
CA LYS A 171 -8.48 -16.37 29.24
C LYS A 171 -9.81 -16.87 28.66
N TYR A 172 -9.82 -17.39 27.43
CA TYR A 172 -11.04 -17.78 26.71
C TYR A 172 -11.25 -19.31 26.59
N GLY A 173 -10.32 -20.10 27.12
CA GLY A 173 -10.36 -21.56 27.01
C GLY A 173 -10.04 -22.08 25.60
N TYR A 174 -9.24 -21.33 24.84
CA TYR A 174 -8.76 -21.70 23.53
C TYR A 174 -7.34 -22.28 23.61
N HIS A 175 -6.82 -22.85 22.53
CA HIS A 175 -5.56 -23.56 22.59
C HIS A 175 -4.65 -23.29 21.36
N ILE A 176 -3.34 -23.32 21.59
CA ILE A 176 -2.34 -23.39 20.53
C ILE A 176 -2.18 -24.88 20.17
N ALA A 177 -2.59 -25.25 18.95
CA ALA A 177 -2.60 -26.63 18.48
C ALA A 177 -1.27 -27.05 17.83
N SER A 178 -0.64 -26.16 17.07
CA SER A 178 0.63 -26.45 16.42
C SER A 178 1.52 -25.19 16.29
N ILE A 179 2.82 -25.42 16.15
CA ILE A 179 3.80 -24.41 15.83
C ILE A 179 4.71 -24.91 14.69
N SER A 180 5.06 -24.03 13.75
CA SER A 180 5.98 -24.30 12.65
C SER A 180 6.80 -23.04 12.37
N GLY A 181 8.04 -23.16 11.92
CA GLY A 181 8.75 -22.02 11.34
C GLY A 181 8.19 -21.66 9.97
N ARG A 182 8.28 -20.39 9.59
CA ARG A 182 7.87 -19.90 8.27
C ARG A 182 8.60 -20.57 7.11
N PHE A 183 9.78 -21.12 7.35
CA PHE A 183 10.52 -21.92 6.39
C PHE A 183 9.70 -23.10 5.84
N TYR A 184 8.85 -23.67 6.67
CA TYR A 184 7.94 -24.76 6.31
C TYR A 184 6.57 -24.23 5.86
N ALA A 185 5.89 -23.48 6.72
CA ALA A 185 4.49 -23.08 6.52
C ALA A 185 4.30 -21.98 5.47
N MET A 186 5.35 -21.27 5.11
CA MET A 186 5.30 -20.08 4.24
C MET A 186 6.33 -20.15 3.11
N ASP A 187 6.54 -21.36 2.55
CA ASP A 187 7.37 -21.51 1.36
C ASP A 187 6.72 -20.85 0.15
N ARG A 188 7.56 -20.26 -0.72
CA ARG A 188 7.16 -19.69 -2.03
C ARG A 188 8.03 -20.16 -3.19
N ASP A 189 9.03 -20.98 -2.87
CA ASP A 189 10.05 -21.42 -3.81
C ASP A 189 9.72 -22.81 -4.38
N SER A 190 8.44 -23.25 -4.22
CA SER A 190 7.92 -24.55 -4.69
C SER A 190 8.57 -25.75 -4.03
N MET A 191 9.04 -25.59 -2.78
CA MET A 191 9.56 -26.68 -1.96
C MET A 191 8.40 -27.36 -1.21
N PHE A 192 7.54 -28.04 -1.94
CA PHE A 192 6.27 -28.59 -1.43
C PHE A 192 6.42 -29.54 -0.25
N ASP A 193 7.51 -30.31 -0.18
CA ASP A 193 7.81 -31.18 0.98
C ASP A 193 7.90 -30.42 2.31
N ARG A 194 8.24 -29.12 2.28
CA ARG A 194 8.22 -28.26 3.48
C ARG A 194 6.79 -27.93 3.88
N VAL A 195 5.98 -27.54 2.88
CA VAL A 195 4.57 -27.18 3.08
C VAL A 195 3.78 -28.40 3.60
N ASP A 196 4.03 -29.58 3.04
CA ASP A 196 3.40 -30.84 3.47
C ASP A 196 3.66 -31.12 4.96
N LYS A 197 4.89 -30.88 5.46
CA LYS A 197 5.19 -31.05 6.89
C LYS A 197 4.43 -30.08 7.79
N ALA A 198 4.26 -28.82 7.36
CA ALA A 198 3.46 -27.85 8.10
C ALA A 198 1.98 -28.23 8.08
N TYR A 199 1.48 -28.67 6.93
CA TYR A 199 0.13 -29.18 6.77
C TYR A 199 -0.15 -30.36 7.69
N ASP A 200 0.74 -31.37 7.72
CA ASP A 200 0.62 -32.53 8.59
C ASP A 200 0.56 -32.13 10.07
N ALA A 201 1.37 -31.13 10.48
CA ALA A 201 1.29 -30.63 11.86
C ALA A 201 -0.06 -29.96 12.15
N ILE A 202 -0.63 -29.22 11.19
CA ILE A 202 -1.95 -28.60 11.34
C ILE A 202 -3.05 -29.67 11.46
N LEU A 203 -2.88 -30.80 10.78
CA LEU A 203 -3.78 -31.98 10.90
C LEU A 203 -3.52 -32.86 12.14
N GLY A 204 -2.52 -32.51 12.97
CA GLY A 204 -2.16 -33.33 14.14
C GLY A 204 -1.40 -34.61 13.81
N LEU A 205 -0.74 -34.65 12.66
CA LEU A 205 -0.03 -35.84 12.16
C LEU A 205 1.50 -35.78 12.33
N SER A 206 2.05 -34.66 12.85
CA SER A 206 3.50 -34.55 13.09
C SER A 206 3.96 -35.47 14.23
N ASP A 207 5.14 -36.08 14.03
CA ASP A 207 5.82 -36.85 15.07
C ASP A 207 6.49 -35.98 16.14
N VAL A 208 6.74 -34.70 15.84
CA VAL A 208 7.33 -33.73 16.77
C VAL A 208 6.21 -33.15 17.66
N LYS A 209 6.41 -33.22 18.97
CA LYS A 209 5.37 -32.92 19.95
C LYS A 209 5.85 -31.95 21.01
N PHE A 210 4.91 -31.23 21.59
CA PHE A 210 5.13 -30.38 22.77
C PHE A 210 3.94 -30.48 23.74
N ASN A 211 4.22 -30.27 25.03
CA ASN A 211 3.21 -30.09 26.07
C ASN A 211 3.02 -28.60 26.40
N ASN A 212 4.10 -27.84 26.34
CA ASN A 212 4.14 -26.40 26.53
C ASN A 212 4.90 -25.76 25.35
N VAL A 213 4.28 -24.79 24.68
CA VAL A 213 4.85 -24.17 23.49
C VAL A 213 6.08 -23.31 23.80
N ILE A 214 6.12 -22.66 24.96
CA ILE A 214 7.29 -21.85 25.38
C ILE A 214 8.49 -22.75 25.67
N ASP A 215 8.28 -23.88 26.34
CA ASP A 215 9.34 -24.86 26.63
C ASP A 215 9.87 -25.45 25.30
N TYR A 216 8.99 -25.73 24.35
CA TYR A 216 9.38 -26.18 23.02
C TYR A 216 10.30 -25.16 22.33
N VAL A 217 9.91 -23.88 22.31
CA VAL A 217 10.71 -22.80 21.71
C VAL A 217 12.08 -22.67 22.41
N ASN A 218 12.11 -22.68 23.74
CA ASN A 218 13.36 -22.63 24.51
C ASN A 218 14.30 -23.80 24.17
N LYS A 219 13.74 -25.00 23.98
CA LYS A 219 14.52 -26.17 23.55
C LYS A 219 15.10 -25.96 22.15
N GLN A 220 14.29 -25.49 21.20
CA GLN A 220 14.75 -25.17 19.84
C GLN A 220 15.89 -24.14 19.87
N TYR A 221 15.77 -23.09 20.69
CA TYR A 221 16.82 -22.09 20.85
C TYR A 221 18.11 -22.64 21.43
N ALA A 222 18.02 -23.60 22.37
CA ALA A 222 19.18 -24.28 22.95
C ALA A 222 19.89 -25.16 21.91
N GLU A 223 19.15 -25.71 20.95
CA GLU A 223 19.66 -26.48 19.82
C GLU A 223 20.17 -25.59 18.64
N GLY A 224 20.13 -24.26 18.81
CA GLY A 224 20.58 -23.29 17.77
C GLY A 224 19.56 -23.02 16.68
N ILE A 225 18.34 -23.54 16.77
CA ILE A 225 17.25 -23.33 15.80
C ILE A 225 16.57 -22.02 16.13
N THR A 226 16.32 -21.19 15.11
CA THR A 226 15.65 -19.89 15.24
C THR A 226 14.17 -19.98 14.86
N ASP A 227 13.41 -18.92 15.07
CA ASP A 227 11.95 -18.85 14.83
C ASP A 227 11.59 -19.28 13.39
N GLU A 228 12.42 -18.89 12.42
CA GLU A 228 12.21 -19.20 11.00
C GLU A 228 12.19 -20.72 10.72
N PHE A 229 12.97 -21.50 11.48
CA PHE A 229 13.25 -22.90 11.19
C PHE A 229 12.63 -23.89 12.18
N PHE A 230 11.69 -23.46 13.04
CA PHE A 230 11.02 -24.40 13.95
C PHE A 230 10.46 -25.57 13.19
N VAL A 231 10.84 -26.76 13.60
CA VAL A 231 10.28 -27.99 13.01
C VAL A 231 8.79 -28.04 13.34
N PRO A 232 7.93 -28.38 12.35
CA PRO A 232 6.49 -28.42 12.59
C PRO A 232 6.13 -29.39 13.73
N ALA A 233 5.51 -28.88 14.80
CA ALA A 233 5.23 -29.62 16.04
C ALA A 233 3.77 -29.42 16.47
N ILE A 234 3.25 -30.42 17.17
CA ILE A 234 1.86 -30.46 17.64
C ILE A 234 1.79 -30.48 19.16
N ASN A 235 0.72 -29.93 19.70
CA ASN A 235 0.38 -30.00 21.12
C ASN A 235 -0.22 -31.38 21.45
N GLU A 236 0.58 -32.24 22.08
CA GLU A 236 0.15 -33.61 22.40
C GLU A 236 -0.85 -33.70 23.57
N THR A 237 -1.06 -32.60 24.30
CA THR A 237 -2.09 -32.55 25.36
C THR A 237 -3.50 -32.46 24.80
N LEU A 238 -3.64 -32.09 23.53
CA LEU A 238 -4.93 -31.94 22.87
C LEU A 238 -5.42 -33.27 22.27
N PRO A 239 -6.73 -33.55 22.34
CA PRO A 239 -7.32 -34.67 21.63
C PRO A 239 -7.13 -34.53 20.11
N LYS A 240 -6.98 -35.64 19.41
CA LYS A 240 -6.89 -35.66 17.92
C LYS A 240 -8.04 -34.92 17.23
N SER A 241 -9.23 -34.94 17.84
CA SER A 241 -10.43 -34.26 17.31
C SER A 241 -10.34 -32.73 17.31
N TYR A 242 -9.33 -32.17 17.95
CA TYR A 242 -9.10 -30.71 18.00
C TYR A 242 -8.30 -30.19 16.81
N PHE A 243 -7.54 -31.05 16.11
CA PHE A 243 -6.83 -30.67 14.91
C PHE A 243 -7.77 -30.57 13.71
N VAL A 244 -7.31 -29.91 12.65
CA VAL A 244 -8.11 -29.67 11.44
C VAL A 244 -8.65 -30.98 10.86
N LYS A 245 -9.92 -31.02 10.59
CA LYS A 245 -10.64 -32.15 9.99
C LYS A 245 -11.76 -31.65 9.07
N ASP A 246 -12.42 -32.55 8.40
CA ASP A 246 -13.56 -32.23 7.53
C ASP A 246 -14.62 -31.39 8.24
N HIS A 247 -15.12 -30.42 7.52
CA HIS A 247 -16.16 -29.48 7.92
C HIS A 247 -15.78 -28.46 9.00
N ASP A 248 -14.50 -28.34 9.33
CA ASP A 248 -13.99 -27.22 10.11
C ASP A 248 -13.85 -25.95 9.23
N SER A 249 -13.68 -24.81 9.85
CA SER A 249 -13.44 -23.53 9.16
C SER A 249 -12.08 -22.95 9.54
N ILE A 250 -11.44 -22.29 8.58
CA ILE A 250 -10.09 -21.73 8.73
C ILE A 250 -10.12 -20.22 8.44
N ILE A 251 -9.44 -19.44 9.26
CA ILE A 251 -9.04 -18.04 8.95
C ILE A 251 -7.52 -17.98 8.89
N PHE A 252 -6.98 -17.66 7.71
CA PHE A 252 -5.55 -17.45 7.52
C PHE A 252 -5.26 -15.96 7.65
N PHE A 253 -4.67 -15.54 8.80
CA PHE A 253 -4.55 -14.12 9.13
C PHE A 253 -3.34 -13.40 8.50
N ASN A 254 -2.60 -14.03 7.60
CA ASN A 254 -1.62 -13.34 6.76
C ASN A 254 -2.34 -12.45 5.73
N PHE A 255 -2.01 -11.16 5.70
CA PHE A 255 -2.56 -10.25 4.68
C PHE A 255 -1.74 -10.23 3.39
N ARG A 256 -0.43 -10.49 3.44
CA ARG A 256 0.41 -10.55 2.25
C ARG A 256 0.35 -11.96 1.63
N PRO A 257 -0.03 -12.07 0.33
CA PRO A 257 -0.41 -13.33 -0.29
C PRO A 257 0.77 -14.23 -0.70
N ASP A 258 1.93 -13.67 -1.08
CA ASP A 258 3.01 -14.37 -1.78
C ASP A 258 3.50 -15.66 -1.10
N ARG A 259 3.49 -15.72 0.24
CA ARG A 259 3.90 -16.88 1.03
C ARG A 259 2.74 -17.66 1.68
N ALA A 260 1.49 -17.19 1.54
CA ALA A 260 0.32 -17.90 2.04
C ALA A 260 -0.30 -18.84 0.99
N ARG A 261 -0.02 -18.63 -0.29
CA ARG A 261 -0.69 -19.28 -1.42
C ARG A 261 -0.54 -20.80 -1.42
N GLN A 262 0.65 -21.34 -1.21
CA GLN A 262 0.88 -22.80 -1.32
C GLN A 262 0.08 -23.57 -0.28
N LEU A 263 0.14 -23.15 0.98
CA LEU A 263 -0.64 -23.79 2.05
C LEU A 263 -2.16 -23.61 1.85
N THR A 264 -2.58 -22.47 1.30
CA THR A 264 -3.99 -22.25 0.96
C THR A 264 -4.46 -23.19 -0.15
N HIS A 265 -3.69 -23.33 -1.24
CA HIS A 265 -4.00 -24.26 -2.31
C HIS A 265 -4.23 -25.69 -1.78
N LEU A 266 -3.44 -26.10 -0.81
CA LEU A 266 -3.54 -27.42 -0.20
C LEU A 266 -4.86 -27.58 0.57
N PHE A 267 -5.24 -26.62 1.40
CA PHE A 267 -6.48 -26.67 2.19
C PHE A 267 -7.76 -26.57 1.36
N ILE A 268 -7.73 -25.82 0.25
CA ILE A 268 -8.92 -25.73 -0.63
C ILE A 268 -8.99 -26.84 -1.68
N GLY A 269 -8.06 -27.80 -1.66
CA GLY A 269 -8.02 -28.89 -2.62
C GLY A 269 -7.75 -28.46 -4.05
N SER A 270 -6.96 -27.40 -4.23
CA SER A 270 -6.67 -26.84 -5.56
C SER A 270 -5.84 -27.79 -6.41
N PRO A 271 -6.18 -27.99 -7.69
CA PRO A 271 -5.39 -28.79 -8.62
C PRO A 271 -4.02 -28.18 -8.94
N LEU A 272 -3.78 -26.92 -8.55
CA LEU A 272 -2.51 -26.23 -8.72
C LEU A 272 -1.46 -26.62 -7.66
N TYR A 273 -1.87 -27.35 -6.59
CA TYR A 273 -0.92 -27.93 -5.66
C TYR A 273 -0.44 -29.30 -6.21
N PRO A 274 0.85 -29.48 -6.51
CA PRO A 274 1.31 -30.65 -7.27
C PRO A 274 1.39 -31.94 -6.46
N ASN A 275 1.66 -31.85 -5.14
CA ASN A 275 1.69 -33.01 -4.26
C ASN A 275 0.28 -33.45 -3.92
N LYS A 276 0.11 -34.75 -3.73
CA LYS A 276 -1.13 -35.33 -3.19
C LYS A 276 -0.85 -35.77 -1.76
N PRO A 277 -1.21 -34.96 -0.75
CA PRO A 277 -1.02 -35.36 0.64
C PRO A 277 -1.83 -36.65 0.93
N ALA A 278 -1.32 -37.44 1.87
CA ALA A 278 -1.98 -38.68 2.27
C ALA A 278 -3.38 -38.44 2.87
N HIS A 279 -3.58 -37.28 3.45
CA HIS A 279 -4.84 -36.86 4.10
C HIS A 279 -5.30 -35.51 3.54
N LEU A 280 -6.33 -35.51 2.72
CA LEU A 280 -7.02 -34.32 2.29
C LEU A 280 -8.22 -34.07 3.21
N VAL A 281 -8.47 -32.84 3.54
CA VAL A 281 -9.62 -32.39 4.33
C VAL A 281 -10.53 -31.49 3.50
N VAL A 282 -11.81 -31.53 3.78
CA VAL A 282 -12.81 -30.67 3.15
C VAL A 282 -13.18 -29.55 4.14
N ILE A 283 -12.65 -28.36 3.89
CA ILE A 283 -12.89 -27.18 4.72
C ILE A 283 -14.21 -26.51 4.32
N ASN A 284 -15.07 -26.21 5.28
CA ASN A 284 -16.36 -25.56 5.01
C ASN A 284 -16.19 -24.09 4.62
N LYS A 285 -15.45 -23.34 5.42
CA LYS A 285 -15.14 -21.93 5.15
C LYS A 285 -13.65 -21.69 5.26
N PHE A 286 -13.07 -21.19 4.19
CA PHE A 286 -11.68 -20.71 4.20
C PHE A 286 -11.68 -19.21 3.99
N VAL A 287 -11.26 -18.48 5.01
CA VAL A 287 -11.16 -17.00 4.99
C VAL A 287 -9.70 -16.59 4.89
N SER A 288 -9.40 -15.73 3.92
CA SER A 288 -8.12 -15.03 3.82
C SER A 288 -8.29 -13.55 4.17
N MET A 289 -7.28 -12.94 4.77
CA MET A 289 -7.35 -11.51 5.11
C MET A 289 -7.50 -10.63 3.87
N MET A 290 -6.69 -10.90 2.84
CA MET A 290 -6.71 -10.20 1.55
C MET A 290 -6.92 -11.21 0.44
N LYS A 291 -7.19 -10.73 -0.76
CA LYS A 291 -7.28 -11.58 -1.96
C LYS A 291 -5.92 -12.22 -2.25
N TYR A 292 -5.89 -13.55 -2.32
CA TYR A 292 -4.71 -14.27 -2.79
C TYR A 292 -4.91 -14.57 -4.27
N GLU A 293 -4.09 -13.95 -5.11
CA GLU A 293 -4.23 -14.00 -6.56
C GLU A 293 -4.27 -15.44 -7.10
N GLY A 294 -5.28 -15.74 -7.94
CA GLY A 294 -5.51 -17.07 -8.49
C GLY A 294 -6.12 -18.08 -7.51
N ILE A 295 -6.58 -17.64 -6.32
CA ILE A 295 -7.16 -18.49 -5.28
C ILE A 295 -8.55 -17.96 -4.92
N ASP A 296 -9.55 -18.86 -4.93
CA ASP A 296 -10.92 -18.53 -4.53
C ASP A 296 -11.12 -18.84 -3.05
N THR A 297 -11.20 -17.79 -2.25
CA THR A 297 -11.45 -17.84 -0.80
C THR A 297 -12.46 -16.76 -0.42
N ILE A 298 -13.00 -16.85 0.79
CA ILE A 298 -13.77 -15.74 1.38
C ILE A 298 -12.76 -14.67 1.81
N VAL A 299 -12.79 -13.49 1.17
CA VAL A 299 -11.85 -12.42 1.42
C VAL A 299 -12.42 -11.46 2.46
N ALA A 300 -11.69 -11.27 3.58
CA ALA A 300 -12.12 -10.39 4.67
C ALA A 300 -11.99 -8.90 4.31
N PHE A 301 -10.86 -8.51 3.75
CA PHE A 301 -10.59 -7.13 3.37
C PHE A 301 -10.36 -7.06 1.86
N LYS A 302 -11.36 -6.54 1.16
CA LYS A 302 -11.29 -6.36 -0.30
C LYS A 302 -10.64 -5.02 -0.58
N GLU A 303 -9.67 -5.01 -1.49
CA GLU A 303 -9.11 -3.75 -1.98
C GLU A 303 -10.20 -2.88 -2.60
N MET A 304 -10.06 -1.58 -2.42
CA MET A 304 -11.01 -0.62 -2.97
C MET A 304 -10.88 -0.59 -4.50
N GLU A 305 -11.96 -0.86 -5.20
CA GLU A 305 -12.02 -0.67 -6.64
C GLU A 305 -12.30 0.79 -6.96
N ILE A 306 -11.41 1.44 -7.69
CA ILE A 306 -11.57 2.84 -8.11
C ILE A 306 -12.30 2.88 -9.45
N ASN A 307 -13.62 2.91 -9.37
CA ASN A 307 -14.48 2.91 -10.57
C ASN A 307 -14.68 4.30 -11.19
N MET A 308 -14.47 5.36 -10.41
CA MET A 308 -14.70 6.75 -10.80
C MET A 308 -13.44 7.63 -10.61
N PRO A 309 -12.29 7.27 -11.22
CA PRO A 309 -11.12 8.16 -11.18
C PRO A 309 -11.41 9.44 -11.97
N ILE A 310 -10.59 10.48 -11.76
CA ILE A 310 -10.74 11.78 -12.45
C ILE A 310 -10.91 11.63 -13.97
N GLY A 311 -10.17 10.71 -14.60
CA GLY A 311 -10.28 10.45 -16.04
C GLY A 311 -11.67 9.98 -16.47
N ARG A 312 -12.32 9.13 -15.67
CA ARG A 312 -13.71 8.68 -15.94
C ARG A 312 -14.71 9.82 -15.73
N VAL A 313 -14.53 10.64 -14.72
CA VAL A 313 -15.41 11.80 -14.48
C VAL A 313 -15.34 12.80 -15.64
N LEU A 314 -14.13 13.08 -16.15
CA LEU A 314 -13.93 13.94 -17.31
C LEU A 314 -14.57 13.35 -18.58
N GLU A 315 -14.43 12.03 -18.80
CA GLU A 315 -15.09 11.34 -19.93
C GLU A 315 -16.61 11.48 -19.86
N LEU A 316 -17.22 11.22 -18.71
CA LEU A 316 -18.67 11.32 -18.52
C LEU A 316 -19.18 12.76 -18.67
N ALA A 317 -18.35 13.75 -18.39
CA ALA A 317 -18.62 15.17 -18.63
C ALA A 317 -18.40 15.59 -20.09
N ASN A 318 -18.01 14.66 -21.00
CA ASN A 318 -17.62 14.89 -22.40
C ASN A 318 -16.48 15.91 -22.56
N LEU A 319 -15.55 15.96 -21.61
CA LEU A 319 -14.37 16.80 -21.66
C LEU A 319 -13.20 16.09 -22.31
N ASN A 320 -12.46 16.80 -23.17
CA ASN A 320 -11.24 16.30 -23.77
C ASN A 320 -10.11 16.36 -22.74
N GLN A 321 -9.37 15.28 -22.55
CA GLN A 321 -8.28 15.20 -21.61
C GLN A 321 -6.96 14.77 -22.24
N LEU A 322 -5.87 15.30 -21.73
CA LEU A 322 -4.51 15.01 -22.19
C LEU A 322 -3.67 14.50 -20.99
N ARG A 323 -2.88 13.45 -21.22
CA ARG A 323 -1.88 12.93 -20.26
C ARG A 323 -0.50 13.07 -20.88
N ILE A 324 0.46 13.65 -20.14
CA ILE A 324 1.83 13.83 -20.61
C ILE A 324 2.81 13.43 -19.51
N ALA A 325 3.73 12.54 -19.80
CA ALA A 325 4.87 12.23 -18.96
C ALA A 325 6.00 11.61 -19.78
N GLU A 326 7.20 11.59 -19.21
CA GLU A 326 8.26 10.75 -19.75
C GLU A 326 8.10 9.28 -19.36
N THR A 327 8.81 8.38 -20.05
CA THR A 327 8.69 6.91 -19.88
C THR A 327 8.69 6.47 -18.42
N GLN A 328 9.56 7.04 -17.58
CA GLN A 328 9.71 6.68 -16.16
C GLN A 328 8.43 6.92 -15.33
N LYS A 329 7.64 7.92 -15.72
CA LYS A 329 6.45 8.35 -14.98
C LYS A 329 5.15 8.28 -15.81
N TYR A 330 5.20 7.65 -16.98
CA TYR A 330 4.03 7.51 -17.85
C TYR A 330 2.89 6.71 -17.20
N ALA A 331 3.23 5.59 -16.55
CA ALA A 331 2.24 4.77 -15.82
C ALA A 331 1.58 5.55 -14.67
N HIS A 332 2.28 6.52 -14.08
CA HIS A 332 1.77 7.29 -12.95
C HIS A 332 0.63 8.23 -13.37
N VAL A 333 0.76 8.93 -14.50
CA VAL A 333 -0.29 9.82 -15.01
C VAL A 333 -1.39 9.08 -15.80
N THR A 334 -1.24 7.78 -16.04
CA THR A 334 -2.21 6.92 -16.75
C THR A 334 -2.75 5.85 -15.79
N TYR A 335 -2.12 4.70 -15.70
CA TYR A 335 -2.56 3.53 -14.93
C TYR A 335 -2.90 3.87 -13.46
N PHE A 336 -1.94 4.44 -12.72
CA PHE A 336 -2.17 4.75 -11.30
C PHE A 336 -3.16 5.90 -11.11
N MET A 337 -3.06 6.98 -11.90
CA MET A 337 -4.02 8.10 -11.87
C MET A 337 -5.45 7.64 -12.19
N ASP A 338 -5.59 6.57 -12.96
CA ASP A 338 -6.87 6.01 -13.39
C ASP A 338 -7.31 4.82 -12.52
N GLY A 339 -6.84 4.77 -11.26
CA GLY A 339 -7.31 3.82 -10.25
C GLY A 339 -6.67 2.44 -10.30
N GLY A 340 -5.47 2.31 -10.87
CA GLY A 340 -4.79 1.02 -11.04
C GLY A 340 -5.36 0.19 -12.19
N ASN A 341 -6.01 0.85 -13.15
CA ASN A 341 -6.60 0.22 -14.32
C ASN A 341 -6.07 0.86 -15.61
N ASP A 342 -5.74 0.06 -16.60
CA ASP A 342 -5.35 0.58 -17.93
C ASP A 342 -6.59 0.87 -18.77
N ILE A 343 -7.15 2.07 -18.57
CA ILE A 343 -8.38 2.50 -19.23
C ILE A 343 -8.05 3.53 -20.30
N GLU A 344 -8.46 3.27 -21.53
CA GLU A 344 -8.51 4.29 -22.59
C GLU A 344 -9.87 4.98 -22.58
N PHE A 345 -9.92 6.22 -22.10
CA PHE A 345 -11.14 7.03 -22.15
C PHE A 345 -11.36 7.57 -23.55
N LYS A 346 -12.62 7.64 -24.01
CA LYS A 346 -12.98 8.05 -25.37
C LYS A 346 -12.42 9.42 -25.79
N ASN A 347 -12.40 10.36 -24.85
CA ASN A 347 -11.97 11.74 -25.09
C ASN A 347 -10.58 12.00 -24.50
N SER A 348 -9.70 10.99 -24.48
CA SER A 348 -8.36 11.12 -23.94
C SER A 348 -7.28 10.93 -24.99
N LYS A 349 -6.19 11.65 -24.82
CA LYS A 349 -4.92 11.40 -25.51
C LYS A 349 -3.81 11.25 -24.48
N ARG A 350 -2.95 10.30 -24.74
CA ARG A 350 -1.76 10.03 -23.94
C ARG A 350 -0.52 10.32 -24.78
N ILE A 351 0.38 11.16 -24.28
CA ILE A 351 1.66 11.49 -24.93
C ILE A 351 2.77 11.04 -24.00
N MET A 352 3.58 10.11 -24.47
CA MET A 352 4.80 9.67 -23.79
C MET A 352 6.00 10.33 -24.47
N VAL A 353 6.87 10.94 -23.66
CA VAL A 353 8.17 11.43 -24.09
C VAL A 353 9.22 10.39 -23.65
N ASP A 354 10.09 9.99 -24.55
CA ASP A 354 11.12 9.00 -24.21
C ASP A 354 12.05 9.55 -23.16
N SER A 355 12.27 8.80 -22.07
CA SER A 355 13.28 9.11 -21.07
C SER A 355 14.68 8.90 -21.62
N LEU A 356 15.64 9.69 -21.16
CA LEU A 356 17.04 9.58 -21.56
C LEU A 356 17.61 8.23 -21.13
N LYS A 357 18.37 7.59 -22.01
CA LYS A 357 19.06 6.32 -21.76
C LYS A 357 20.45 6.62 -21.18
N VAL A 358 20.54 6.88 -19.89
CA VAL A 358 21.76 7.18 -19.14
C VAL A 358 21.98 6.17 -18.02
N GLU A 359 23.21 5.98 -17.58
CA GLU A 359 23.52 5.10 -16.44
C GLU A 359 23.04 5.71 -15.12
N SER A 360 23.08 7.04 -15.01
CA SER A 360 22.62 7.77 -13.84
C SER A 360 21.99 9.10 -14.26
N TYR A 361 20.81 9.41 -13.71
CA TYR A 361 20.19 10.72 -13.91
C TYR A 361 20.93 11.88 -13.21
N ALA A 362 21.90 11.57 -12.34
CA ALA A 362 22.81 12.60 -11.82
C ALA A 362 23.65 13.26 -12.94
N ASP A 363 23.89 12.55 -14.04
CA ASP A 363 24.69 13.04 -15.18
C ASP A 363 23.85 13.81 -16.22
N ALA A 364 22.51 13.67 -16.14
CA ALA A 364 21.56 14.35 -17.03
C ALA A 364 20.32 14.82 -16.23
N PRO A 365 20.49 15.77 -15.30
CA PRO A 365 19.43 16.18 -14.38
C PRO A 365 18.24 16.89 -15.05
N GLU A 366 18.41 17.37 -16.26
CA GLU A 366 17.36 17.96 -17.09
C GLU A 366 16.33 16.90 -17.52
N MET A 367 16.75 15.65 -17.62
CA MET A 367 15.92 14.52 -18.06
C MET A 367 15.15 14.87 -19.35
N SER A 368 13.87 14.54 -19.41
CA SER A 368 13.02 14.88 -20.59
C SER A 368 12.05 16.04 -20.33
N ALA A 369 12.32 16.88 -19.30
CA ALA A 369 11.38 17.93 -18.90
C ALA A 369 11.10 18.96 -20.01
N GLU A 370 12.10 19.32 -20.83
CA GLU A 370 11.90 20.22 -21.95
C GLU A 370 10.93 19.62 -22.98
N GLY A 371 11.12 18.35 -23.34
CA GLY A 371 10.23 17.66 -24.27
C GLY A 371 8.79 17.54 -23.73
N ILE A 372 8.61 17.34 -22.44
CA ILE A 372 7.29 17.33 -21.79
C ILE A 372 6.63 18.70 -21.91
N THR A 373 7.39 19.76 -21.62
CA THR A 373 6.94 21.16 -21.77
C THR A 373 6.53 21.43 -23.20
N ASP A 374 7.37 21.11 -24.18
CA ASP A 374 7.08 21.31 -25.61
C ASP A 374 5.78 20.61 -26.03
N LYS A 375 5.56 19.36 -25.56
CA LYS A 375 4.32 18.64 -25.84
C LYS A 375 3.08 19.28 -25.24
N LEU A 376 3.18 19.88 -24.06
CA LEU A 376 2.11 20.68 -23.48
C LEU A 376 1.81 21.90 -24.35
N LEU A 377 2.84 22.69 -24.69
CA LEU A 377 2.69 23.94 -25.44
C LEU A 377 2.10 23.68 -26.85
N GLU A 378 2.50 22.58 -27.49
CA GLU A 378 2.00 22.17 -28.81
C GLU A 378 0.53 21.69 -28.78
N ASN A 379 0.13 20.98 -27.74
CA ASN A 379 -1.13 20.23 -27.73
C ASN A 379 -2.17 20.74 -26.72
N GLY A 380 -1.75 21.37 -25.62
CA GLY A 380 -2.59 21.67 -24.46
C GLY A 380 -3.87 22.45 -24.77
N LEU A 381 -3.83 23.34 -25.77
CA LEU A 381 -5.01 24.12 -26.17
C LEU A 381 -6.11 23.28 -26.88
N ASN A 382 -5.82 22.04 -27.26
CA ASN A 382 -6.81 21.15 -27.87
C ASN A 382 -7.64 20.38 -26.82
N TYR A 383 -7.28 20.49 -25.54
CA TYR A 383 -7.90 19.73 -24.45
C TYR A 383 -8.45 20.67 -23.38
N ASP A 384 -9.45 20.19 -22.65
CA ASP A 384 -10.11 20.91 -21.57
C ASP A 384 -9.31 20.77 -20.27
N VAL A 385 -8.80 19.56 -20.01
CA VAL A 385 -7.95 19.25 -18.85
C VAL A 385 -6.70 18.50 -19.30
N THR A 386 -5.54 18.98 -18.89
CA THR A 386 -4.27 18.26 -19.06
C THR A 386 -3.73 17.85 -17.71
N ILE A 387 -3.29 16.60 -17.56
CA ILE A 387 -2.58 16.09 -16.38
C ILE A 387 -1.20 15.66 -16.84
N MET A 388 -0.16 16.17 -16.17
CA MET A 388 1.21 15.90 -16.57
C MET A 388 2.12 15.71 -15.35
N ASN A 389 3.25 15.04 -15.58
CA ASN A 389 4.24 14.78 -14.55
C ASN A 389 5.63 15.19 -15.03
N TYR A 390 6.38 15.83 -14.12
CA TYR A 390 7.82 16.05 -14.26
C TYR A 390 8.56 15.15 -13.27
N ALA A 391 9.42 14.27 -13.80
CA ALA A 391 10.09 13.21 -13.04
C ALA A 391 11.37 13.67 -12.31
N ASN A 392 11.90 14.84 -12.65
CA ASN A 392 13.25 15.26 -12.31
C ASN A 392 13.59 15.22 -10.80
N PRO A 393 12.82 15.83 -9.88
CA PRO A 393 13.17 15.86 -8.47
C PRO A 393 13.26 14.46 -7.85
N ASP A 394 12.36 13.55 -8.24
CA ASP A 394 12.36 12.18 -7.74
C ASP A 394 13.52 11.35 -8.30
N MET A 395 13.61 11.27 -9.62
CA MET A 395 14.60 10.40 -10.28
C MET A 395 16.03 10.81 -9.99
N VAL A 396 16.30 12.13 -9.97
CA VAL A 396 17.63 12.66 -9.62
C VAL A 396 17.86 12.58 -8.11
N GLY A 397 16.81 12.81 -7.30
CA GLY A 397 16.85 12.66 -5.83
C GLY A 397 17.28 11.26 -5.40
N HIS A 398 16.81 10.23 -6.08
CA HIS A 398 17.21 8.84 -5.82
C HIS A 398 18.70 8.56 -6.02
N THR A 399 19.42 9.43 -6.72
CA THR A 399 20.88 9.31 -6.84
C THR A 399 21.62 9.76 -5.57
N GLY A 400 20.96 10.50 -4.68
CA GLY A 400 21.56 11.09 -3.48
C GLY A 400 22.64 12.12 -3.79
N ASN A 401 22.65 12.66 -5.00
CA ASN A 401 23.60 13.69 -5.43
C ASN A 401 22.95 15.08 -5.30
N LEU A 402 23.20 15.75 -4.18
CA LEU A 402 22.63 17.08 -3.89
C LEU A 402 22.87 18.09 -5.04
N LYS A 403 24.07 18.13 -5.61
CA LYS A 403 24.40 19.10 -6.68
C LYS A 403 23.59 18.85 -7.95
N SER A 404 23.43 17.59 -8.33
CA SER A 404 22.62 17.23 -9.51
C SER A 404 21.14 17.45 -9.25
N THR A 405 20.66 17.18 -8.04
CA THR A 405 19.27 17.44 -7.66
C THR A 405 18.96 18.95 -7.65
N ILE A 406 19.87 19.80 -7.18
CA ILE A 406 19.74 21.27 -7.29
C ILE A 406 19.59 21.68 -8.76
N LYS A 407 20.46 21.19 -9.67
CA LYS A 407 20.35 21.48 -11.11
C LYS A 407 19.04 21.02 -11.72
N ALA A 408 18.56 19.84 -11.31
CA ALA A 408 17.27 19.32 -11.76
C ALA A 408 16.11 20.25 -11.39
N VAL A 409 16.10 20.75 -10.16
CA VAL A 409 15.09 21.68 -9.65
C VAL A 409 15.22 23.06 -10.35
N GLU A 410 16.42 23.59 -10.55
CA GLU A 410 16.65 24.85 -11.26
C GLU A 410 16.20 24.76 -12.73
N PHE A 411 16.52 23.64 -13.40
CA PHE A 411 16.04 23.40 -14.76
C PHE A 411 14.52 23.34 -14.83
N LEU A 412 13.92 22.61 -13.89
CA LEU A 412 12.46 22.52 -13.79
C LEU A 412 11.81 23.89 -13.55
N ASP A 413 12.39 24.75 -12.70
CA ASP A 413 11.91 26.13 -12.50
C ASP A 413 11.81 26.91 -13.83
N SER A 414 12.80 26.72 -14.72
CA SER A 414 12.80 27.30 -16.06
C SER A 414 11.69 26.75 -16.95
N GLN A 415 11.36 25.46 -16.83
CA GLN A 415 10.26 24.84 -17.59
C GLN A 415 8.90 25.31 -17.06
N ILE A 416 8.73 25.40 -15.75
CA ILE A 416 7.51 25.94 -15.14
C ILE A 416 7.29 27.38 -15.57
N LYS A 417 8.37 28.20 -15.69
CA LYS A 417 8.27 29.56 -16.24
C LYS A 417 7.68 29.56 -17.64
N ARG A 418 8.18 28.72 -18.55
CA ARG A 418 7.66 28.59 -19.94
C ARG A 418 6.17 28.22 -19.94
N VAL A 419 5.78 27.29 -19.05
CA VAL A 419 4.37 26.88 -18.94
C VAL A 419 3.49 28.01 -18.41
N LEU A 420 3.97 28.78 -17.42
CA LEU A 420 3.22 29.94 -16.89
C LEU A 420 3.04 31.05 -17.93
N GLU A 421 4.09 31.40 -18.69
CA GLU A 421 4.01 32.39 -19.78
C GLU A 421 3.02 31.96 -20.86
N TRP A 422 3.04 30.67 -21.25
CA TRP A 422 2.08 30.12 -22.19
C TRP A 422 0.64 30.14 -21.63
N ALA A 423 0.47 29.79 -20.38
CA ALA A 423 -0.85 29.72 -19.74
C ALA A 423 -1.48 31.11 -19.60
N GLU A 424 -0.69 32.11 -19.22
CA GLU A 424 -1.13 33.50 -19.13
C GLU A 424 -1.55 34.04 -20.49
N ALA A 425 -0.77 33.77 -21.54
CA ALA A 425 -1.08 34.17 -22.91
C ALA A 425 -2.35 33.53 -23.49
N ASN A 426 -2.80 32.40 -22.94
CA ASN A 426 -3.92 31.61 -23.46
C ASN A 426 -5.11 31.46 -22.50
N ASP A 427 -5.16 32.19 -21.39
CA ASP A 427 -6.17 32.10 -20.33
C ASP A 427 -6.37 30.67 -19.80
N VAL A 428 -5.26 29.98 -19.55
CA VAL A 428 -5.22 28.62 -18.98
C VAL A 428 -4.90 28.71 -17.49
N THR A 429 -5.61 27.97 -16.64
CA THR A 429 -5.29 27.88 -15.21
C THR A 429 -4.42 26.65 -14.94
N ILE A 430 -3.42 26.82 -14.10
CA ILE A 430 -2.52 25.76 -13.70
C ILE A 430 -2.69 25.46 -12.22
N PHE A 431 -2.81 24.17 -11.90
CA PHE A 431 -2.61 23.62 -10.58
C PHE A 431 -1.26 22.90 -10.55
N ILE A 432 -0.41 23.21 -9.57
CA ILE A 432 0.88 22.56 -9.36
C ILE A 432 0.84 21.84 -8.01
N THR A 433 1.16 20.56 -8.02
CA THR A 433 1.32 19.75 -6.81
C THR A 433 2.53 18.82 -6.96
N ALA A 434 2.79 18.02 -5.94
CA ALA A 434 3.68 16.87 -6.01
C ALA A 434 2.97 15.66 -5.42
N ASP A 435 3.49 14.48 -5.61
CA ASP A 435 2.88 13.22 -5.17
C ASP A 435 3.51 12.66 -3.90
N HIS A 436 4.74 13.01 -3.59
CA HIS A 436 5.50 12.74 -2.36
C HIS A 436 6.75 13.62 -2.28
N GLY A 437 7.52 13.51 -1.19
CA GLY A 437 8.82 14.16 -1.04
C GLY A 437 9.98 13.22 -1.38
N ASN A 438 11.09 13.80 -1.84
CA ASN A 438 12.38 13.17 -2.09
C ASN A 438 13.50 14.22 -2.08
N ALA A 439 13.43 15.20 -3.01
CA ALA A 439 14.49 16.17 -3.29
C ALA A 439 14.80 17.12 -2.12
N GLU A 440 13.94 17.30 -1.17
CA GLU A 440 14.13 18.13 0.01
C GLU A 440 14.97 17.46 1.11
N ILE A 441 15.31 16.15 0.94
CA ILE A 441 16.21 15.40 1.83
C ILE A 441 17.14 14.51 1.00
N THR A 442 18.19 15.06 0.43
CA THR A 442 19.22 14.31 -0.30
C THR A 442 20.43 13.93 0.56
N GLU A 443 20.48 14.43 1.81
CA GLU A 443 21.48 14.10 2.82
C GLU A 443 20.80 13.91 4.17
N ASP A 444 21.25 12.91 4.94
CA ASP A 444 20.80 12.67 6.31
C ASP A 444 21.44 13.69 7.30
N GLU A 445 21.07 13.60 8.58
CA GLU A 445 21.60 14.46 9.66
C GLU A 445 23.13 14.37 9.81
N ASN A 446 23.76 13.33 9.30
CA ASN A 446 25.21 13.10 9.36
C ASN A 446 25.91 13.53 8.04
N GLY A 447 25.18 14.12 7.10
CA GLY A 447 25.71 14.51 5.78
C GLY A 447 25.96 13.33 4.84
N LYS A 448 25.36 12.15 5.12
CA LYS A 448 25.40 11.02 4.19
C LYS A 448 24.26 11.13 3.18
N SER A 449 24.57 10.73 1.95
CA SER A 449 23.60 10.67 0.87
C SER A 449 22.33 9.89 1.28
N ALA A 450 21.19 10.53 1.11
CA ALA A 450 19.85 9.94 1.30
C ALA A 450 19.20 9.76 -0.08
N THR A 451 18.69 8.56 -0.34
CA THR A 451 18.16 8.17 -1.65
C THR A 451 16.71 7.70 -1.57
N LYS A 452 16.07 7.90 -0.41
CA LYS A 452 14.71 7.42 -0.13
C LYS A 452 13.72 8.58 -0.19
N HIS A 453 12.46 8.24 -0.48
CA HIS A 453 11.35 9.18 -0.31
C HIS A 453 11.27 9.66 1.14
N THR A 454 10.50 10.72 1.34
CA THR A 454 10.32 11.36 2.65
C THR A 454 8.86 11.37 3.07
N SER A 455 8.62 11.75 4.31
CA SER A 455 7.26 12.01 4.81
C SER A 455 6.88 13.50 4.76
N SER A 456 7.68 14.32 4.10
CA SER A 456 7.41 15.76 3.99
C SER A 456 6.07 16.03 3.27
N PRO A 457 5.34 17.08 3.67
CA PRO A 457 4.21 17.56 2.90
C PRO A 457 4.66 18.12 1.55
N VAL A 458 3.74 18.24 0.62
CA VAL A 458 3.94 18.83 -0.69
C VAL A 458 3.09 20.09 -0.87
N MET A 459 3.21 20.79 -1.99
CA MET A 459 2.44 22.00 -2.28
C MET A 459 1.15 21.69 -3.06
N LEU A 460 0.18 22.59 -2.96
CA LEU A 460 -0.82 22.84 -4.00
C LEU A 460 -0.77 24.34 -4.31
N ILE A 461 -0.51 24.71 -5.55
CA ILE A 461 -0.51 26.09 -6.03
C ILE A 461 -1.56 26.22 -7.14
N CYS A 462 -2.35 27.29 -7.14
CA CYS A 462 -3.30 27.62 -8.20
C CYS A 462 -2.95 28.98 -8.82
N THR A 463 -2.88 29.05 -10.16
CA THR A 463 -2.55 30.31 -10.83
C THR A 463 -3.70 31.30 -10.97
N ASP A 464 -4.93 30.91 -10.62
CA ASP A 464 -6.04 31.86 -10.53
C ASP A 464 -6.02 32.60 -9.17
N LYS A 465 -5.66 33.87 -9.18
CA LYS A 465 -5.56 34.71 -7.98
C LYS A 465 -6.91 35.04 -7.33
N ASN A 466 -8.03 34.74 -8.00
CA ASN A 466 -9.37 34.99 -7.48
C ASN A 466 -9.87 33.89 -6.55
N VAL A 467 -9.18 32.76 -6.47
CA VAL A 467 -9.52 31.67 -5.56
C VAL A 467 -8.63 31.70 -4.32
N LYS A 468 -9.04 30.99 -3.29
CA LYS A 468 -8.25 30.67 -2.10
C LYS A 468 -8.25 29.16 -1.92
N VAL A 469 -7.15 28.61 -1.44
CA VAL A 469 -6.98 27.19 -1.17
C VAL A 469 -6.66 26.94 0.30
N LYS A 470 -7.18 25.85 0.86
CA LYS A 470 -6.86 25.40 2.22
C LYS A 470 -5.94 24.18 2.19
N ASN A 471 -5.26 23.91 3.31
CA ASN A 471 -4.46 22.71 3.49
C ASN A 471 -5.31 21.44 3.36
N GLY A 472 -4.68 20.36 2.89
CA GLY A 472 -5.36 19.08 2.72
C GLY A 472 -4.40 17.91 2.52
N LYS A 473 -4.83 16.93 1.73
CA LYS A 473 -4.09 15.73 1.37
C LYS A 473 -4.24 15.43 -0.13
N LEU A 474 -3.45 14.53 -0.66
CA LEU A 474 -3.43 14.24 -2.12
C LEU A 474 -4.80 13.87 -2.68
N ALA A 475 -5.61 13.14 -1.92
CA ALA A 475 -6.95 12.75 -2.34
C ALA A 475 -7.93 13.94 -2.55
N ASN A 476 -7.61 15.14 -2.04
CA ASN A 476 -8.42 16.34 -2.29
C ASN A 476 -8.16 16.97 -3.68
N ILE A 477 -7.10 16.57 -4.40
CA ILE A 477 -6.67 17.25 -5.63
C ILE A 477 -7.70 17.08 -6.76
N ALA A 478 -8.16 15.85 -7.06
CA ALA A 478 -9.17 15.65 -8.10
C ALA A 478 -10.50 16.39 -7.77
N PRO A 479 -11.08 16.29 -6.57
CA PRO A 479 -12.24 17.11 -6.18
C PRO A 479 -12.02 18.62 -6.36
N THR A 480 -10.81 19.11 -6.08
CA THR A 480 -10.46 20.53 -6.22
C THR A 480 -10.43 20.97 -7.68
N VAL A 481 -9.80 20.18 -8.56
CA VAL A 481 -9.76 20.45 -10.00
C VAL A 481 -11.17 20.39 -10.60
N LEU A 482 -11.98 19.40 -10.23
CA LEU A 482 -13.37 19.25 -10.69
C LEU A 482 -14.24 20.43 -10.24
N ASP A 483 -14.14 20.83 -8.97
CA ASP A 483 -14.89 21.99 -8.43
C ASP A 483 -14.51 23.29 -9.16
N TYR A 484 -13.19 23.46 -9.45
CA TYR A 484 -12.70 24.62 -10.20
C TYR A 484 -13.30 24.73 -11.60
N ILE A 485 -13.43 23.62 -12.30
CA ILE A 485 -14.01 23.57 -13.67
C ILE A 485 -15.55 23.41 -13.65
N ASN A 486 -16.19 23.52 -12.47
CA ASN A 486 -17.63 23.38 -12.26
C ASN A 486 -18.21 22.02 -12.66
N ILE A 487 -17.46 20.94 -12.45
CA ILE A 487 -17.92 19.56 -12.58
C ILE A 487 -18.21 18.99 -11.20
N ALA A 488 -19.39 18.43 -11.01
CA ALA A 488 -19.75 17.78 -9.76
C ALA A 488 -18.91 16.52 -9.55
N LYS A 489 -18.28 16.40 -8.37
CA LYS A 489 -17.57 15.17 -8.00
C LYS A 489 -18.57 14.01 -7.82
N PRO A 490 -18.23 12.78 -8.23
CA PRO A 490 -19.06 11.62 -7.95
C PRO A 490 -19.05 11.28 -6.45
N LYS A 491 -20.01 10.48 -6.00
CA LYS A 491 -20.11 10.05 -4.59
C LYS A 491 -18.92 9.18 -4.14
N GLU A 492 -18.29 8.50 -5.07
CA GLU A 492 -17.09 7.67 -4.87
C GLU A 492 -15.86 8.50 -4.49
N MET A 493 -15.83 9.79 -4.84
CA MET A 493 -14.85 10.76 -4.35
C MET A 493 -15.38 11.36 -3.05
N ASP A 494 -14.98 10.78 -1.91
CA ASP A 494 -15.46 11.23 -0.60
C ASP A 494 -14.75 12.49 -0.06
N GLU A 495 -13.57 12.80 -0.62
CA GLU A 495 -12.82 13.99 -0.21
C GLU A 495 -13.42 15.28 -0.78
N GLU A 496 -13.25 16.36 -0.01
CA GLU A 496 -13.78 17.67 -0.37
C GLU A 496 -12.79 18.50 -1.20
N SER A 497 -13.32 19.44 -1.97
CA SER A 497 -12.53 20.48 -2.63
C SER A 497 -11.76 21.33 -1.62
N LEU A 498 -10.54 21.72 -1.96
CA LEU A 498 -9.73 22.65 -1.18
C LEU A 498 -10.00 24.12 -1.50
N LEU A 499 -10.85 24.41 -2.49
CA LEU A 499 -11.24 25.79 -2.79
C LEU A 499 -12.11 26.35 -1.66
N LEU A 500 -11.76 27.55 -1.19
CA LEU A 500 -12.58 28.30 -0.26
C LEU A 500 -13.55 29.17 -1.08
N LYS A 501 -14.83 28.97 -0.85
CA LYS A 501 -15.92 29.76 -1.46
C LYS A 501 -16.10 31.09 -0.75
#